data_082056b884d8d43a7af0cbb8a88401cd
#
_entry.id   082056b884d8d43a7af0cbb8a88401cd
#
_cell.length_a   1.000
_cell.length_b   1.000
_cell.length_c   1.000
_cell.angle_alpha   90.00
_cell.angle_beta   90.00
_cell.angle_gamma   90.00
#
_symmetry.space_group_name_H-M   'P 1'
#
loop_
_entity.id
_entity.type
_entity.pdbx_description
1 polymer ?
#
loop_
_entity_poly.entity_id
_entity_poly.type
_entity_poly.pdbx_seq_one_letter_code
_entity_poly.pdbx_strand_id
1 'polypeptide(L)'
;MRKEKLQEHLFKFKGAVFRGHNPRWSYAPNCGEGARRNGGRYNPKGVVALYTSLSQSGAWVEAQQGFRFKAQPLTICQYDVDCENVIDLTDETVLLNCGIKPSALSCAWLEQMTHNQTPDSWHLSTQLISAKVNAIIVPSFARGATREMKNIVFWQWNDTPPNMVKVIDDFERLPPSSY
;
A
#
# COMPACT_ATOMS: atom_id res chain seq x y z
N MET A 1 -6.01 11.29 16.45
CA MET A 1 -4.66 11.53 15.84
C MET A 1 -4.22 12.96 16.11
N ARG A 2 -2.96 13.19 16.48
CA ARG A 2 -2.35 14.50 16.79
C ARG A 2 -1.67 15.03 15.51
N LYS A 3 -2.34 15.94 14.79
CA LYS A 3 -1.88 16.44 13.47
C LYS A 3 -0.53 17.18 13.51
N GLU A 4 -0.26 17.95 14.56
CA GLU A 4 1.00 18.68 14.71
C GLU A 4 2.18 17.71 14.83
N LYS A 5 2.03 16.65 15.64
CA LYS A 5 3.06 15.62 15.80
C LYS A 5 3.26 14.78 14.53
N LEU A 6 2.21 14.61 13.72
CA LEU A 6 2.32 13.88 12.46
C LEU A 6 3.35 14.51 11.52
N GLN A 7 3.37 15.84 11.41
CA GLN A 7 4.30 16.54 10.51
C GLN A 7 5.77 16.34 10.88
N GLU A 8 6.08 16.14 12.17
CA GLU A 8 7.43 15.88 12.65
C GLU A 8 7.97 14.50 12.22
N HIS A 9 7.08 13.58 11.84
CA HIS A 9 7.40 12.21 11.45
C HIS A 9 7.26 11.95 9.95
N LEU A 10 6.92 12.96 9.16
CA LEU A 10 6.90 12.83 7.71
C LEU A 10 8.32 12.86 7.16
N PHE A 11 8.58 11.98 6.20
CA PHE A 11 9.87 11.92 5.54
C PHE A 11 9.72 11.66 4.04
N LYS A 12 10.83 11.80 3.32
CA LYS A 12 10.94 11.44 1.92
C LYS A 12 11.45 10.02 1.78
N PHE A 13 10.66 9.15 1.20
CA PHE A 13 11.06 7.77 0.89
C PHE A 13 11.71 7.71 -0.48
N LYS A 14 12.93 7.15 -0.55
CA LYS A 14 13.60 6.78 -1.79
C LYS A 14 14.00 5.32 -1.74
N GLY A 15 13.67 4.56 -2.77
CA GLY A 15 14.04 3.15 -2.84
C GLY A 15 13.18 2.33 -3.78
N ALA A 16 13.47 1.04 -3.81
CA ALA A 16 12.71 0.08 -4.61
C ALA A 16 11.53 -0.47 -3.80
N VAL A 17 10.39 -0.64 -4.49
CA VAL A 17 9.25 -1.37 -3.96
C VAL A 17 8.75 -2.38 -4.99
N PHE A 18 7.94 -3.34 -4.56
CA PHE A 18 7.53 -4.47 -5.38
C PHE A 18 6.03 -4.67 -5.31
N ARG A 19 5.44 -5.11 -6.42
CA ARG A 19 4.02 -5.47 -6.46
C ARG A 19 3.81 -6.72 -7.30
N GLY A 20 3.08 -7.68 -6.73
CA GLY A 20 2.56 -8.83 -7.45
C GLY A 20 1.15 -8.59 -7.93
N HIS A 21 0.87 -8.89 -9.18
CA HIS A 21 -0.48 -8.79 -9.73
C HIS A 21 -0.77 -9.84 -10.80
N ASN A 22 -2.05 -10.02 -11.10
CA ASN A 22 -2.49 -10.93 -12.15
C ASN A 22 -1.88 -10.48 -13.49
N PRO A 23 -1.26 -11.39 -14.28
CA PRO A 23 -0.66 -11.07 -15.58
C PRO A 23 -1.62 -10.35 -16.54
N ARG A 24 -2.93 -10.62 -16.42
CA ARG A 24 -3.96 -9.94 -17.22
C ARG A 24 -3.97 -8.42 -17.07
N TRP A 25 -3.48 -7.90 -15.96
CA TRP A 25 -3.45 -6.47 -15.66
C TRP A 25 -2.04 -5.87 -15.73
N SER A 26 -1.07 -6.64 -16.25
CA SER A 26 0.34 -6.23 -16.29
C SER A 26 0.61 -5.03 -17.19
N TYR A 27 -0.29 -4.70 -18.13
CA TYR A 27 -0.23 -3.51 -18.98
C TYR A 27 -0.41 -2.19 -18.22
N ALA A 28 -0.96 -2.22 -17.02
CA ALA A 28 -1.21 -1.05 -16.18
C ALA A 28 -0.70 -1.26 -14.75
N PRO A 29 0.62 -1.47 -14.55
CA PRO A 29 1.18 -1.87 -13.26
C PRO A 29 1.01 -0.79 -12.17
N ASN A 30 0.92 0.50 -12.55
CA ASN A 30 0.71 1.63 -11.64
C ASN A 30 -0.78 1.90 -11.35
N CYS A 31 -1.68 1.07 -11.86
CA CYS A 31 -3.11 1.30 -11.72
C CYS A 31 -3.60 0.99 -10.30
N GLY A 32 -4.21 1.98 -9.63
CA GLY A 32 -4.89 1.84 -8.34
C GLY A 32 -6.39 1.61 -8.44
N GLU A 33 -6.93 1.43 -9.64
CA GLU A 33 -8.37 1.36 -9.90
C GLU A 33 -9.06 0.18 -9.20
N GLY A 34 -8.37 -0.96 -9.10
CA GLY A 34 -8.88 -2.12 -8.39
C GLY A 34 -9.15 -1.81 -6.90
N ALA A 35 -8.22 -1.12 -6.25
CA ALA A 35 -8.37 -0.66 -4.88
C ALA A 35 -9.47 0.40 -4.76
N ARG A 36 -9.57 1.33 -5.71
CA ARG A 36 -10.63 2.34 -5.74
C ARG A 36 -12.02 1.71 -5.81
N ARG A 37 -12.21 0.70 -6.65
CA ARG A 37 -13.53 0.05 -6.84
C ARG A 37 -13.95 -0.81 -5.66
N ASN A 38 -13.03 -1.58 -5.13
CA ASN A 38 -13.34 -2.62 -4.13
C ASN A 38 -13.11 -2.15 -2.69
N GLY A 39 -12.32 -1.10 -2.49
CA GLY A 39 -11.72 -0.77 -1.21
C GLY A 39 -10.55 -1.70 -0.90
N GLY A 40 -9.77 -1.35 0.10
CA GLY A 40 -8.69 -2.14 0.65
C GLY A 40 -8.53 -1.82 2.13
N ARG A 41 -7.59 -2.47 2.81
CA ARG A 41 -7.37 -2.22 4.24
C ARG A 41 -7.19 -0.73 4.56
N TYR A 42 -6.47 0.00 3.72
CA TYR A 42 -6.11 1.41 3.96
C TYR A 42 -6.71 2.37 2.93
N ASN A 43 -7.78 1.99 2.26
CA ASN A 43 -8.55 2.90 1.42
C ASN A 43 -10.03 2.52 1.40
N PRO A 44 -10.94 3.45 1.68
CA PRO A 44 -12.36 3.28 1.40
C PRO A 44 -12.64 3.08 -0.09
N LYS A 45 -13.79 2.53 -0.43
CA LYS A 45 -14.29 2.54 -1.82
C LYS A 45 -14.37 3.99 -2.31
N GLY A 46 -13.95 4.22 -3.54
CA GLY A 46 -13.85 5.55 -4.14
C GLY A 46 -12.50 6.23 -3.98
N VAL A 47 -11.70 5.83 -3.00
CA VAL A 47 -10.33 6.35 -2.79
C VAL A 47 -9.33 5.46 -3.51
N VAL A 48 -8.52 6.06 -4.39
CA VAL A 48 -7.45 5.35 -5.10
C VAL A 48 -6.32 4.99 -4.14
N ALA A 49 -5.73 3.80 -4.32
CA ALA A 49 -4.53 3.40 -3.58
C ALA A 49 -3.69 2.42 -4.38
N LEU A 50 -2.37 2.54 -4.28
CA LEU A 50 -1.40 1.62 -4.85
C LEU A 50 -0.71 0.87 -3.71
N TYR A 51 -0.97 -0.43 -3.62
CA TYR A 51 -0.39 -1.32 -2.63
C TYR A 51 0.87 -1.97 -3.18
N THR A 52 1.97 -1.83 -2.47
CA THR A 52 3.27 -2.42 -2.79
C THR A 52 3.93 -2.96 -1.54
N SER A 53 4.98 -3.76 -1.70
CA SER A 53 5.79 -4.30 -0.60
C SER A 53 7.22 -3.79 -0.68
N LEU A 54 7.89 -3.65 0.47
CA LEU A 54 9.30 -3.24 0.52
C LEU A 54 10.26 -4.38 0.12
N SER A 55 9.74 -5.58 -0.12
CA SER A 55 10.53 -6.72 -0.60
C SER A 55 9.78 -7.53 -1.65
N GLN A 56 10.52 -8.17 -2.53
CA GLN A 56 9.97 -9.05 -3.55
C GLN A 56 9.21 -10.24 -2.93
N SER A 57 9.77 -10.84 -1.87
CA SER A 57 9.11 -11.93 -1.14
C SER A 57 7.80 -11.47 -0.48
N GLY A 58 7.77 -10.25 0.06
CA GLY A 58 6.54 -9.65 0.60
C GLY A 58 5.48 -9.47 -0.48
N ALA A 59 5.85 -8.96 -1.65
CA ALA A 59 4.94 -8.81 -2.79
C ALA A 59 4.35 -10.17 -3.24
N TRP A 60 5.16 -11.22 -3.23
CA TRP A 60 4.70 -12.57 -3.52
C TRP A 60 3.69 -13.05 -2.49
N VAL A 61 3.99 -12.92 -1.19
CA VAL A 61 3.11 -13.36 -0.09
C VAL A 61 1.78 -12.59 -0.14
N GLU A 62 1.81 -11.27 -0.35
CA GLU A 62 0.61 -10.45 -0.48
C GLU A 62 -0.27 -10.87 -1.66
N ALA A 63 0.34 -11.12 -2.81
CA ALA A 63 -0.40 -11.52 -4.01
C ALA A 63 -1.00 -12.94 -3.91
N GLN A 64 -0.40 -13.83 -3.11
CA GLN A 64 -0.84 -15.21 -2.93
C GLN A 64 -1.84 -15.42 -1.80
N GLN A 65 -2.10 -14.43 -0.96
CA GLN A 65 -2.97 -14.62 0.23
C GLN A 65 -4.39 -15.13 -0.07
N GLY A 66 -4.89 -14.92 -1.29
CA GLY A 66 -6.16 -15.45 -1.77
C GLY A 66 -6.10 -16.91 -2.27
N PHE A 67 -4.89 -17.50 -2.41
CA PHE A 67 -4.68 -18.80 -3.04
C PHE A 67 -3.95 -19.78 -2.12
N ARG A 68 -4.65 -20.27 -1.12
CA ARG A 68 -4.10 -21.06 -0.01
C ARG A 68 -3.31 -22.29 -0.42
N PHE A 69 -3.64 -22.93 -1.55
CA PHE A 69 -3.15 -24.27 -1.91
C PHE A 69 -2.59 -24.37 -3.32
N LYS A 70 -2.65 -23.30 -4.11
CA LYS A 70 -2.19 -23.31 -5.51
C LYS A 70 -1.54 -21.98 -5.83
N ALA A 71 -0.26 -22.01 -6.21
CA ALA A 71 0.37 -20.84 -6.81
C ALA A 71 -0.32 -20.51 -8.14
N GLN A 72 -0.76 -19.27 -8.30
CA GLN A 72 -1.30 -18.77 -9.56
C GLN A 72 -0.21 -17.99 -10.31
N PRO A 73 -0.27 -17.93 -11.65
CA PRO A 73 0.63 -17.05 -12.40
C PRO A 73 0.55 -15.61 -11.88
N LEU A 74 1.70 -15.01 -11.63
CA LEU A 74 1.84 -13.63 -11.18
C LEU A 74 2.89 -12.90 -11.98
N THR A 75 2.65 -11.62 -12.23
CA THR A 75 3.68 -10.67 -12.65
C THR A 75 4.18 -9.95 -11.41
N ILE A 76 5.47 -9.99 -11.14
CA ILE A 76 6.11 -9.18 -10.09
C ILE A 76 6.81 -8.01 -10.77
N CYS A 77 6.37 -6.80 -10.47
CA CYS A 77 7.01 -5.57 -10.93
C CYS A 77 7.80 -4.94 -9.79
N GLN A 78 8.96 -4.40 -10.13
CA GLN A 78 9.73 -3.50 -9.28
C GLN A 78 9.44 -2.07 -9.71
N TYR A 79 9.41 -1.17 -8.73
CA TYR A 79 9.20 0.26 -8.94
C TYR A 79 10.35 1.02 -8.31
N ASP A 80 10.78 2.09 -8.97
CA ASP A 80 11.62 3.12 -8.39
C ASP A 80 10.75 4.21 -7.78
N VAL A 81 11.02 4.57 -6.53
CA VAL A 81 10.21 5.48 -5.73
C VAL A 81 11.04 6.66 -5.25
N ASP A 82 10.49 7.86 -5.44
CA ASP A 82 10.91 9.13 -4.82
C ASP A 82 9.63 9.85 -4.38
N CYS A 83 9.17 9.58 -3.15
CA CYS A 83 7.89 10.04 -2.63
C CYS A 83 8.06 10.83 -1.35
N GLU A 84 7.48 12.04 -1.31
CA GLU A 84 7.45 12.90 -0.13
C GLU A 84 6.24 12.62 0.75
N ASN A 85 6.29 13.12 2.00
CA ASN A 85 5.21 13.00 2.97
C ASN A 85 4.81 11.53 3.24
N VAL A 86 5.81 10.68 3.40
CA VAL A 86 5.64 9.29 3.84
C VAL A 86 5.74 9.19 5.35
N ILE A 87 4.95 8.33 5.98
CA ILE A 87 5.06 8.05 7.41
C ILE A 87 5.23 6.54 7.65
N ASP A 88 6.16 6.17 8.55
CA ASP A 88 6.36 4.77 8.95
C ASP A 88 5.51 4.43 10.19
N LEU A 89 4.40 3.75 9.95
CA LEU A 89 3.50 3.28 11.01
C LEU A 89 3.92 1.91 11.59
N THR A 90 5.11 1.42 11.23
CA THR A 90 5.71 0.25 11.90
C THR A 90 6.55 0.65 13.11
N ASP A 91 6.84 1.94 13.28
CA ASP A 91 7.56 2.50 14.42
C ASP A 91 6.58 2.81 15.57
N GLU A 92 6.75 2.14 16.69
CA GLU A 92 5.92 2.31 17.89
C GLU A 92 5.99 3.74 18.45
N THR A 93 7.15 4.41 18.32
CA THR A 93 7.35 5.79 18.75
C THR A 93 6.48 6.74 17.93
N VAL A 94 6.42 6.53 16.61
CA VAL A 94 5.56 7.29 15.70
C VAL A 94 4.09 7.10 16.05
N LEU A 95 3.67 5.86 16.26
CA LEU A 95 2.29 5.54 16.66
C LEU A 95 1.90 6.24 17.95
N LEU A 96 2.76 6.17 18.97
CA LEU A 96 2.54 6.80 20.27
C LEU A 96 2.45 8.32 20.17
N ASN A 97 3.42 8.95 19.51
CA ASN A 97 3.49 10.41 19.34
C ASN A 97 2.27 10.95 18.59
N CYS A 98 1.88 10.27 17.51
CA CYS A 98 0.72 10.64 16.68
C CYS A 98 -0.63 10.26 17.33
N GLY A 99 -0.64 9.48 18.40
CA GLY A 99 -1.85 8.96 19.03
C GLY A 99 -2.62 8.01 18.11
N ILE A 100 -1.89 7.20 17.33
CA ILE A 100 -2.44 6.17 16.45
C ILE A 100 -2.45 4.84 17.19
N LYS A 101 -3.61 4.19 17.27
CA LYS A 101 -3.74 2.88 17.91
C LYS A 101 -3.26 1.78 16.95
N PRO A 102 -2.36 0.86 17.38
CA PRO A 102 -1.94 -0.28 16.56
C PRO A 102 -3.13 -1.14 16.08
N SER A 103 -4.19 -1.24 16.85
CA SER A 103 -5.41 -1.96 16.49
C SER A 103 -6.10 -1.41 15.25
N ALA A 104 -5.94 -0.12 14.95
CA ALA A 104 -6.48 0.47 13.72
C ALA A 104 -5.77 -0.05 12.47
N LEU A 105 -4.48 -0.43 12.57
CA LEU A 105 -3.71 -1.02 11.46
C LEU A 105 -4.09 -2.48 11.22
N SER A 106 -4.33 -3.25 12.29
CA SER A 106 -4.59 -4.68 12.25
C SER A 106 -6.08 -5.06 12.29
N CYS A 107 -6.98 -4.09 12.22
CA CYS A 107 -8.42 -4.34 12.30
C CYS A 107 -8.89 -5.36 11.24
N ALA A 108 -9.94 -6.09 11.54
CA ALA A 108 -10.60 -7.03 10.61
C ALA A 108 -11.44 -6.24 9.59
N TRP A 109 -10.80 -5.39 8.77
CA TRP A 109 -11.44 -4.42 7.90
C TRP A 109 -12.49 -5.05 6.96
N LEU A 110 -12.23 -6.25 6.44
CA LEU A 110 -13.16 -6.92 5.53
C LEU A 110 -14.42 -7.38 6.28
N GLU A 111 -14.27 -7.91 7.49
CA GLU A 111 -15.37 -8.31 8.36
C GLU A 111 -16.19 -7.09 8.78
N GLN A 112 -15.55 -6.02 9.23
CA GLN A 112 -16.23 -4.76 9.56
C GLN A 112 -17.04 -4.23 8.37
N MET A 113 -16.45 -4.25 7.17
CA MET A 113 -17.13 -3.83 5.95
C MET A 113 -18.36 -4.72 5.62
N THR A 114 -18.25 -6.04 5.78
CA THR A 114 -19.38 -6.95 5.52
C THR A 114 -20.53 -6.77 6.50
N HIS A 115 -20.25 -6.31 7.72
CA HIS A 115 -21.26 -5.94 8.71
C HIS A 115 -21.73 -4.47 8.60
N ASN A 116 -21.48 -3.80 7.46
CA ASN A 116 -21.83 -2.40 7.22
C ASN A 116 -21.22 -1.42 8.26
N GLN A 117 -20.11 -1.78 8.85
CA GLN A 117 -19.32 -0.92 9.75
C GLN A 117 -18.19 -0.27 8.94
N THR A 118 -17.87 0.98 9.27
CA THR A 118 -16.68 1.62 8.69
C THR A 118 -15.42 1.09 9.38
N PRO A 119 -14.49 0.47 8.66
CA PRO A 119 -13.25 -0.03 9.24
C PRO A 119 -12.44 1.05 9.95
N ASP A 120 -11.85 0.71 11.12
CA ASP A 120 -10.97 1.63 11.85
C ASP A 120 -9.79 2.11 10.99
N SER A 121 -9.26 1.24 10.14
CA SER A 121 -8.19 1.60 9.20
C SER A 121 -8.65 2.62 8.14
N TRP A 122 -9.94 2.67 7.78
CA TRP A 122 -10.48 3.68 6.88
C TRP A 122 -10.62 5.05 7.56
N HIS A 123 -11.00 5.07 8.84
CA HIS A 123 -10.99 6.31 9.62
C HIS A 123 -9.57 6.88 9.72
N LEU A 124 -8.59 6.01 9.99
CA LEU A 124 -7.18 6.39 10.04
C LEU A 124 -6.69 6.92 8.69
N SER A 125 -6.88 6.17 7.60
CA SER A 125 -6.42 6.59 6.26
C SER A 125 -7.06 7.90 5.81
N THR A 126 -8.35 8.09 6.07
CA THR A 126 -9.04 9.37 5.77
C THR A 126 -8.40 10.54 6.51
N GLN A 127 -8.05 10.36 7.79
CA GLN A 127 -7.37 11.41 8.58
C GLN A 127 -5.96 11.70 8.05
N LEU A 128 -5.20 10.67 7.65
CA LEU A 128 -3.85 10.80 7.11
C LEU A 128 -3.87 11.50 5.74
N ILE A 129 -4.75 11.09 4.84
CA ILE A 129 -4.94 11.73 3.53
C ILE A 129 -5.33 13.21 3.70
N SER A 130 -6.24 13.52 4.62
CA SER A 130 -6.63 14.91 4.93
C SER A 130 -5.49 15.74 5.52
N ALA A 131 -4.52 15.09 6.15
CA ALA A 131 -3.30 15.70 6.66
C ALA A 131 -2.16 15.77 5.62
N LYS A 132 -2.45 15.46 4.34
CA LYS A 132 -1.50 15.50 3.22
C LYS A 132 -0.38 14.46 3.30
N VAL A 133 -0.64 13.33 3.94
CA VAL A 133 0.23 12.15 3.87
C VAL A 133 0.02 11.50 2.49
N ASN A 134 1.10 11.26 1.76
CA ASN A 134 1.05 10.68 0.41
C ASN A 134 1.13 9.14 0.45
N ALA A 135 1.86 8.60 1.43
CA ALA A 135 2.00 7.16 1.61
C ALA A 135 2.25 6.77 3.07
N ILE A 136 1.94 5.53 3.39
CA ILE A 136 2.22 4.91 4.70
C ILE A 136 3.03 3.64 4.53
N ILE A 137 3.99 3.42 5.44
CA ILE A 137 4.63 2.12 5.63
C ILE A 137 3.93 1.40 6.78
N VAL A 138 3.55 0.15 6.55
CA VAL A 138 2.77 -0.66 7.50
C VAL A 138 3.30 -2.08 7.55
N PRO A 139 3.09 -2.84 8.64
CA PRO A 139 3.37 -4.27 8.65
C PRO A 139 2.54 -5.00 7.60
N SER A 140 3.07 -6.08 7.03
CA SER A 140 2.26 -7.00 6.23
C SER A 140 1.35 -7.82 7.17
N PHE A 141 0.07 -7.85 6.86
CA PHE A 141 -0.93 -8.70 7.53
C PHE A 141 -1.33 -9.89 6.67
N ALA A 142 -0.59 -10.17 5.60
CA ALA A 142 -0.84 -11.33 4.77
C ALA A 142 -0.52 -12.62 5.54
N ARG A 143 -1.30 -13.64 5.30
CA ARG A 143 -1.03 -14.96 5.89
C ARG A 143 0.30 -15.51 5.39
N GLY A 144 1.22 -15.82 6.29
CA GLY A 144 2.58 -16.27 5.97
C GLY A 144 3.60 -15.14 5.91
N ALA A 145 3.19 -13.90 6.16
CA ALA A 145 4.14 -12.80 6.31
C ALA A 145 4.97 -12.95 7.59
N THR A 146 6.25 -12.60 7.50
CA THR A 146 7.14 -12.48 8.65
C THR A 146 7.05 -11.06 9.25
N ARG A 147 7.63 -10.86 10.44
CA ARG A 147 7.63 -9.54 11.10
C ARG A 147 8.40 -8.46 10.31
N GLU A 148 9.36 -8.87 9.51
CA GLU A 148 10.18 -7.98 8.69
C GLU A 148 9.48 -7.55 7.41
N MET A 149 8.42 -8.26 7.01
CA MET A 149 7.67 -7.91 5.80
C MET A 149 6.81 -6.70 6.04
N LYS A 150 7.12 -5.64 5.32
CA LYS A 150 6.42 -4.36 5.36
C LYS A 150 5.86 -4.02 3.98
N ASN A 151 4.74 -3.34 3.98
CA ASN A 151 4.12 -2.79 2.78
C ASN A 151 4.21 -1.27 2.80
N ILE A 152 4.22 -0.67 1.61
CA ILE A 152 3.98 0.76 1.46
C ILE A 152 2.73 0.95 0.61
N VAL A 153 1.82 1.81 1.07
CA VAL A 153 0.56 2.12 0.42
C VAL A 153 0.55 3.58 0.05
N PHE A 154 0.46 3.86 -1.26
CA PHE A 154 0.43 5.21 -1.79
C PHE A 154 -1.01 5.62 -2.08
N TRP A 155 -1.36 6.85 -1.73
CA TRP A 155 -2.62 7.51 -2.09
C TRP A 155 -2.42 8.60 -3.14
N GLN A 156 -1.18 9.10 -3.27
CA GLN A 156 -0.77 10.05 -4.30
C GLN A 156 0.54 9.60 -4.91
N TRP A 157 0.55 9.36 -6.21
CA TRP A 157 1.75 9.01 -6.97
C TRP A 157 1.60 9.43 -8.42
N ASN A 158 2.73 9.56 -9.10
CA ASN A 158 2.86 9.80 -10.54
C ASN A 158 4.20 9.22 -11.05
N ASP A 159 4.55 9.47 -12.29
CA ASP A 159 5.78 8.94 -12.90
C ASP A 159 7.00 9.86 -12.69
N THR A 160 6.83 10.99 -11.99
CA THR A 160 7.87 11.99 -11.74
C THR A 160 7.84 12.47 -10.30
N PRO A 161 8.98 12.98 -9.75
CA PRO A 161 8.99 13.65 -8.45
C PRO A 161 7.99 14.82 -8.39
N PRO A 162 7.50 15.19 -7.18
CA PRO A 162 7.95 14.73 -5.85
C PRO A 162 7.32 13.43 -5.35
N ASN A 163 6.39 12.81 -6.07
CA ASN A 163 5.68 11.61 -5.65
C ASN A 163 5.83 10.51 -6.72
N MET A 164 7.05 10.26 -7.14
CA MET A 164 7.35 9.28 -8.18
C MET A 164 7.20 7.86 -7.66
N VAL A 165 6.41 7.05 -8.39
CA VAL A 165 6.36 5.59 -8.29
C VAL A 165 6.35 5.05 -9.71
N LYS A 166 7.55 4.78 -10.24
CA LYS A 166 7.75 4.41 -11.64
C LYS A 166 8.10 2.93 -11.74
N VAL A 167 7.37 2.18 -12.55
CA VAL A 167 7.71 0.78 -12.83
C VAL A 167 9.03 0.72 -13.62
N ILE A 168 9.86 -0.26 -13.28
CA ILE A 168 11.08 -0.57 -14.02
C ILE A 168 10.74 -1.62 -15.09
N ASP A 169 10.80 -1.22 -16.33
CA ASP A 169 10.57 -2.06 -17.51
C ASP A 169 11.53 -1.69 -18.65
N ASP A 170 12.85 -1.74 -18.36
CA ASP A 170 13.91 -1.30 -19.27
C ASP A 170 13.97 -2.10 -20.58
N PHE A 171 13.31 -3.26 -20.63
CA PHE A 171 13.29 -4.16 -21.78
C PHE A 171 11.89 -4.28 -22.41
N GLU A 172 10.95 -3.42 -22.05
CA GLU A 172 9.59 -3.39 -22.61
C GLU A 172 8.88 -4.77 -22.60
N ARG A 173 8.97 -5.46 -21.44
CA ARG A 173 8.39 -6.80 -21.25
C ARG A 173 6.94 -6.79 -20.80
N LEU A 174 6.46 -5.65 -20.34
CA LEU A 174 5.05 -5.50 -19.99
C LEU A 174 4.21 -5.36 -21.27
N PRO A 175 3.03 -5.95 -21.31
CA PRO A 175 2.16 -5.82 -22.49
C PRO A 175 1.75 -4.34 -22.69
N PRO A 176 1.70 -3.85 -23.93
CA PRO A 176 1.48 -2.43 -24.23
C PRO A 176 0.05 -1.95 -23.94
N SER A 177 -0.93 -2.85 -23.87
CA SER A 177 -2.34 -2.53 -23.59
C SER A 177 -3.12 -3.76 -23.11
N SER A 178 -4.36 -3.52 -22.66
CA SER A 178 -5.31 -4.64 -22.43
C SER A 178 -5.72 -5.27 -23.77
N TYR A 179 -5.73 -6.57 -23.80
CA TYR A 179 -6.35 -7.35 -24.88
C TYR A 179 -7.87 -7.31 -24.78
#